data_5f2aeac810f50f83469bd7cdc61581e1
#
_entry.id   5f2aeac810f50f83469bd7cdc61581e1
#
_cell.length_a   1.000
_cell.length_b   1.000
_cell.length_c   1.000
_cell.angle_alpha   90.00
_cell.angle_beta   90.00
_cell.angle_gamma   90.00
#
_symmetry.space_group_name_H-M   'P 1'
#
loop_
_entity.id
_entity.type
_entity.pdbx_description
1 polymer ?
#
loop_
_entity_poly.entity_id
_entity_poly.type
_entity_poly.pdbx_seq_one_letter_code
_entity_poly.pdbx_strand_id
1 'polypeptide(L)'
;IFHYIDGGSDDETTLKRNTMSFLKCDLVPNILASVGEPDLSTTVFGEKIDLPIFLAPTAMQRLYHHDGDKASAKAAEKFGTFYSMSTMATSSIEEVSNISGGPKMFQLYIHKDQGLTDNLIERCKNSGFKSLCLTVDTVVAGNRERDHRWGFTTPPKLNLKSIMSFAMHPKWVFNYLTHEKFQLSNVAHWTKKGSSIAKGVMEYINEQYDPAMSWKDAEYVIKKWGGPFALKGVMSVEDAKRAVDIGASAILLSNHGGRQLDGSRSPFDQLPVIKDAVGDKLEIILD
;
A
#
# COMPACT_ATOMS: atom_id res chain seq x y z
N ILE A 1 4.87 7.49 -16.43
CA ILE A 1 3.88 6.81 -15.57
C ILE A 1 4.18 5.30 -15.49
N PHE A 2 4.27 4.60 -16.65
CA PHE A 2 4.58 3.16 -16.66
C PHE A 2 5.84 2.83 -15.86
N HIS A 3 6.95 3.52 -16.11
CA HIS A 3 8.22 3.28 -15.39
C HIS A 3 8.12 3.54 -13.89
N TYR A 4 7.29 4.45 -13.47
CA TYR A 4 7.04 4.70 -12.05
C TYR A 4 6.40 3.49 -11.36
N ILE A 5 5.42 2.85 -12.01
CA ILE A 5 4.69 1.72 -11.42
C ILE A 5 5.51 0.42 -11.49
N ASP A 6 6.24 0.24 -12.60
CA ASP A 6 7.00 -0.97 -12.93
C ASP A 6 8.41 -1.00 -12.33
N GLY A 7 8.90 0.15 -11.83
CA GLY A 7 10.28 0.31 -11.37
C GLY A 7 10.48 0.00 -9.90
N GLY A 8 11.69 -0.52 -9.58
CA GLY A 8 12.23 -0.67 -8.24
C GLY A 8 13.26 0.40 -7.89
N SER A 9 13.94 0.22 -6.76
CA SER A 9 15.05 1.06 -6.32
C SER A 9 16.38 0.56 -6.89
N ASP A 10 17.31 1.48 -7.10
CA ASP A 10 18.69 1.28 -7.51
C ASP A 10 18.79 0.31 -8.72
N ASP A 11 19.44 -0.85 -8.57
CA ASP A 11 19.64 -1.86 -9.62
C ASP A 11 18.43 -2.80 -9.80
N GLU A 12 17.35 -2.61 -9.04
CA GLU A 12 16.13 -3.42 -9.07
C GLU A 12 16.39 -4.91 -8.74
N THR A 13 17.42 -5.19 -7.95
CA THR A 13 17.77 -6.55 -7.52
C THR A 13 16.66 -7.15 -6.65
N THR A 14 16.15 -6.37 -5.71
CA THR A 14 15.05 -6.80 -4.83
C THR A 14 13.75 -7.00 -5.60
N LEU A 15 13.42 -6.10 -6.53
CA LEU A 15 12.25 -6.24 -7.40
C LEU A 15 12.27 -7.58 -8.16
N LYS A 16 13.39 -7.90 -8.80
CA LYS A 16 13.59 -9.18 -9.51
C LYS A 16 13.52 -10.37 -8.56
N ARG A 17 14.15 -10.26 -7.40
CA ARG A 17 14.18 -11.31 -6.37
C ARG A 17 12.79 -11.64 -5.85
N ASN A 18 11.92 -10.65 -5.64
CA ASN A 18 10.54 -10.85 -5.19
C ASN A 18 9.79 -11.83 -6.12
N THR A 19 9.90 -11.64 -7.43
CA THR A 19 9.28 -12.54 -8.41
C THR A 19 9.97 -13.90 -8.48
N MET A 20 11.32 -13.92 -8.51
CA MET A 20 12.10 -15.14 -8.65
C MET A 20 11.98 -16.06 -7.44
N SER A 21 11.68 -15.55 -6.27
CA SER A 21 11.56 -16.36 -5.05
C SER A 21 10.43 -17.38 -5.12
N PHE A 22 9.33 -17.06 -5.80
CA PHE A 22 8.24 -18.01 -6.01
C PHE A 22 8.63 -19.19 -6.89
N LEU A 23 9.60 -19.03 -7.80
CA LEU A 23 10.10 -20.10 -8.66
C LEU A 23 10.92 -21.17 -7.91
N LYS A 24 11.26 -20.92 -6.64
CA LYS A 24 11.94 -21.90 -5.77
C LYS A 24 10.96 -22.88 -5.11
N CYS A 25 9.67 -22.66 -5.27
CA CYS A 25 8.63 -23.47 -4.66
C CYS A 25 8.00 -24.36 -5.73
N ASP A 26 8.23 -25.67 -5.66
CA ASP A 26 7.63 -26.64 -6.55
C ASP A 26 6.25 -27.07 -6.04
N LEU A 27 5.30 -27.25 -6.95
CA LEU A 27 4.00 -27.80 -6.65
C LEU A 27 3.99 -29.31 -6.90
N VAL A 28 3.77 -30.11 -5.85
CA VAL A 28 3.63 -31.55 -5.94
C VAL A 28 2.15 -31.92 -5.83
N PRO A 29 1.45 -32.24 -6.94
CA PRO A 29 0.03 -32.51 -6.92
C PRO A 29 -0.28 -33.88 -6.30
N ASN A 30 -1.32 -33.96 -5.49
CA ASN A 30 -1.94 -35.22 -5.10
C ASN A 30 -3.04 -35.59 -6.10
N ILE A 31 -2.99 -36.80 -6.64
CA ILE A 31 -4.01 -37.30 -7.56
C ILE A 31 -5.09 -38.11 -6.80
N LEU A 32 -6.25 -38.27 -7.40
CA LEU A 32 -7.38 -39.04 -6.85
C LEU A 32 -7.84 -38.56 -5.46
N ALA A 33 -7.64 -37.28 -5.18
CA ALA A 33 -7.98 -36.66 -3.89
C ALA A 33 -9.49 -36.40 -3.72
N SER A 34 -10.31 -36.74 -4.71
CA SER A 34 -11.78 -36.58 -4.70
C SER A 34 -12.20 -35.14 -4.32
N VAL A 35 -11.51 -34.17 -4.88
CA VAL A 35 -11.74 -32.73 -4.62
C VAL A 35 -13.06 -32.33 -5.27
N GLY A 36 -14.03 -31.88 -4.47
CA GLY A 36 -15.26 -31.23 -4.94
C GLY A 36 -15.01 -29.75 -5.27
N GLU A 37 -15.92 -28.86 -4.89
CA GLU A 37 -15.71 -27.43 -5.01
C GLU A 37 -14.70 -26.96 -3.92
N PRO A 38 -13.60 -26.28 -4.29
CA PRO A 38 -12.62 -25.83 -3.32
C PRO A 38 -13.16 -24.64 -2.51
N ASP A 39 -13.04 -24.71 -1.19
CA ASP A 39 -13.26 -23.57 -0.30
C ASP A 39 -11.93 -22.80 -0.11
N LEU A 40 -11.87 -21.58 -0.64
CA LEU A 40 -10.72 -20.68 -0.54
C LEU A 40 -10.90 -19.65 0.58
N SER A 41 -12.00 -19.71 1.33
CA SER A 41 -12.28 -18.71 2.35
C SER A 41 -11.30 -18.80 3.52
N THR A 42 -11.04 -17.64 4.11
CA THR A 42 -10.22 -17.52 5.32
C THR A 42 -10.70 -16.33 6.16
N THR A 43 -10.06 -16.13 7.30
CA THR A 43 -10.33 -14.98 8.17
C THR A 43 -9.08 -14.15 8.29
N VAL A 44 -9.21 -12.82 8.11
CA VAL A 44 -8.14 -11.84 8.27
C VAL A 44 -8.68 -10.67 9.09
N PHE A 45 -7.99 -10.24 10.12
CA PHE A 45 -8.43 -9.18 11.04
C PHE A 45 -9.84 -9.43 11.65
N GLY A 46 -10.21 -10.70 11.83
CA GLY A 46 -11.53 -11.10 12.31
C GLY A 46 -12.65 -11.05 11.26
N GLU A 47 -12.39 -10.62 10.04
CA GLU A 47 -13.35 -10.58 8.93
C GLU A 47 -13.17 -11.81 8.02
N LYS A 48 -14.27 -12.49 7.69
CA LYS A 48 -14.26 -13.60 6.71
C LYS A 48 -14.09 -13.03 5.30
N ILE A 49 -13.20 -13.63 4.53
CA ILE A 49 -12.99 -13.32 3.10
C ILE A 49 -13.08 -14.60 2.27
N ASP A 50 -13.55 -14.48 1.04
CA ASP A 50 -13.79 -15.62 0.14
C ASP A 50 -12.52 -16.10 -0.56
N LEU A 51 -11.47 -15.25 -0.61
CA LEU A 51 -10.17 -15.54 -1.21
C LEU A 51 -9.05 -15.13 -0.27
N PRO A 52 -7.98 -15.95 -0.10
CA PRO A 52 -6.83 -15.61 0.74
C PRO A 52 -5.87 -14.62 0.07
N ILE A 53 -6.40 -13.75 -0.78
CA ILE A 53 -5.68 -12.72 -1.53
C ILE A 53 -6.49 -11.42 -1.43
N PHE A 54 -5.84 -10.31 -1.15
CA PHE A 54 -6.47 -8.99 -1.17
C PHE A 54 -5.61 -7.94 -1.85
N LEU A 55 -6.21 -6.80 -2.17
CA LEU A 55 -5.53 -5.74 -2.90
C LEU A 55 -4.62 -4.94 -1.97
N ALA A 56 -3.31 -4.96 -2.26
CA ALA A 56 -2.32 -4.18 -1.54
C ALA A 56 -2.56 -2.66 -1.67
N PRO A 57 -2.10 -1.84 -0.70
CA PRO A 57 -2.32 -0.38 -0.73
C PRO A 57 -1.46 0.27 -1.81
N THR A 58 -2.08 0.60 -2.93
CA THR A 58 -1.43 1.24 -4.08
C THR A 58 -1.78 2.72 -4.13
N ALA A 59 -0.74 3.57 -4.20
CA ALA A 59 -0.90 5.02 -4.28
C ALA A 59 -1.29 5.48 -5.69
N MET A 60 -1.92 6.67 -5.77
CA MET A 60 -2.10 7.44 -7.01
C MET A 60 -2.79 6.68 -8.15
N GLN A 61 -3.77 5.85 -7.86
CA GLN A 61 -4.40 4.95 -8.84
C GLN A 61 -5.03 5.66 -10.05
N ARG A 62 -5.49 6.92 -9.91
CA ARG A 62 -5.99 7.72 -11.05
C ARG A 62 -4.93 8.11 -12.08
N LEU A 63 -3.64 7.98 -11.78
CA LEU A 63 -2.61 8.10 -12.82
C LEU A 63 -2.69 6.99 -13.85
N TYR A 64 -3.29 5.84 -13.50
CA TYR A 64 -3.38 4.66 -14.36
C TYR A 64 -4.75 4.53 -15.02
N HIS A 65 -5.80 4.72 -14.25
CA HIS A 65 -7.18 4.65 -14.71
C HIS A 65 -8.05 5.68 -13.98
N HIS A 66 -8.99 6.28 -14.68
CA HIS A 66 -9.84 7.35 -14.11
C HIS A 66 -10.70 6.91 -12.91
N ASP A 67 -11.13 5.65 -12.86
CA ASP A 67 -11.89 5.11 -11.73
C ASP A 67 -11.04 4.85 -10.49
N GLY A 68 -9.72 4.63 -10.65
CA GLY A 68 -8.76 4.53 -9.57
C GLY A 68 -9.20 3.64 -8.41
N ASP A 69 -9.10 4.19 -7.21
CA ASP A 69 -9.43 3.50 -5.94
C ASP A 69 -10.87 2.98 -5.89
N LYS A 70 -11.81 3.69 -6.55
CA LYS A 70 -13.24 3.32 -6.60
C LYS A 70 -13.44 1.97 -7.30
N ALA A 71 -12.76 1.76 -8.43
CA ALA A 71 -12.83 0.50 -9.17
C ALA A 71 -12.20 -0.66 -8.39
N SER A 72 -11.05 -0.39 -7.75
CA SER A 72 -10.36 -1.40 -6.93
C SER A 72 -11.20 -1.85 -5.74
N ALA A 73 -11.83 -0.91 -5.04
CA ALA A 73 -12.71 -1.22 -3.91
C ALA A 73 -13.94 -2.05 -4.31
N LYS A 74 -14.58 -1.69 -5.44
CA LYS A 74 -15.71 -2.47 -5.99
C LYS A 74 -15.27 -3.87 -6.44
N ALA A 75 -14.08 -4.00 -7.02
CA ALA A 75 -13.56 -5.31 -7.41
C ALA A 75 -13.30 -6.19 -6.18
N ALA A 76 -12.68 -5.65 -5.13
CA ALA A 76 -12.46 -6.38 -3.88
C ALA A 76 -13.79 -6.86 -3.26
N GLU A 77 -14.79 -5.99 -3.18
CA GLU A 77 -16.13 -6.35 -2.69
C GLU A 77 -16.77 -7.45 -3.55
N LYS A 78 -16.72 -7.32 -4.88
CA LYS A 78 -17.28 -8.30 -5.81
C LYS A 78 -16.69 -9.70 -5.63
N PHE A 79 -15.41 -9.79 -5.28
CA PHE A 79 -14.72 -11.07 -5.05
C PHE A 79 -14.60 -11.43 -3.57
N GLY A 80 -15.35 -10.77 -2.69
CA GLY A 80 -15.42 -11.09 -1.27
C GLY A 80 -14.08 -10.98 -0.54
N THR A 81 -13.25 -9.98 -0.88
CA THR A 81 -11.92 -9.83 -0.28
C THR A 81 -11.66 -8.40 0.23
N PHE A 82 -10.53 -8.19 0.92
CA PHE A 82 -10.13 -6.88 1.42
C PHE A 82 -9.67 -5.94 0.32
N TYR A 83 -10.07 -4.69 0.43
CA TYR A 83 -9.44 -3.55 -0.24
C TYR A 83 -8.55 -2.78 0.73
N SER A 84 -7.28 -2.59 0.36
CA SER A 84 -6.35 -1.76 1.14
C SER A 84 -6.20 -0.39 0.49
N MET A 85 -6.63 0.63 1.20
CA MET A 85 -6.58 2.02 0.75
C MET A 85 -5.30 2.70 1.22
N SER A 86 -4.57 3.35 0.31
CA SER A 86 -3.37 4.11 0.66
C SER A 86 -3.70 5.50 1.23
N THR A 87 -2.89 6.03 2.14
CA THR A 87 -2.87 7.46 2.51
C THR A 87 -2.81 8.35 1.27
N MET A 88 -2.06 7.90 0.25
CA MET A 88 -1.85 8.59 -1.02
C MET A 88 -2.88 8.22 -2.09
N ALA A 89 -4.05 7.76 -1.67
CA ALA A 89 -5.14 7.44 -2.58
C ALA A 89 -5.70 8.69 -3.27
N THR A 90 -6.24 8.48 -4.45
CA THR A 90 -6.85 9.53 -5.28
C THR A 90 -8.34 9.70 -5.07
N SER A 91 -8.95 8.83 -4.31
CA SER A 91 -10.31 8.98 -3.76
C SER A 91 -10.23 9.21 -2.25
N SER A 92 -11.24 9.84 -1.67
CA SER A 92 -11.29 10.01 -0.21
C SER A 92 -11.74 8.72 0.50
N ILE A 93 -11.46 8.64 1.79
CA ILE A 93 -11.90 7.58 2.70
C ILE A 93 -13.43 7.42 2.60
N GLU A 94 -14.14 8.53 2.62
CA GLU A 94 -15.61 8.60 2.57
C GLU A 94 -16.16 8.15 1.21
N GLU A 95 -15.54 8.59 0.10
CA GLU A 95 -15.95 8.17 -1.24
C GLU A 95 -15.85 6.66 -1.41
N VAL A 96 -14.74 6.07 -0.98
CA VAL A 96 -14.52 4.61 -1.07
C VAL A 96 -15.51 3.87 -0.16
N SER A 97 -15.77 4.36 1.04
CA SER A 97 -16.73 3.75 1.97
C SER A 97 -18.15 3.78 1.44
N ASN A 98 -18.55 4.88 0.78
CA ASN A 98 -19.90 5.04 0.24
C ASN A 98 -20.18 4.12 -0.97
N ILE A 99 -19.14 3.68 -1.69
CA ILE A 99 -19.32 2.89 -2.92
C ILE A 99 -19.07 1.41 -2.74
N SER A 100 -18.49 0.99 -1.62
CA SER A 100 -18.16 -0.41 -1.32
C SER A 100 -18.49 -0.75 0.12
N GLY A 101 -19.31 -1.78 0.30
CA GLY A 101 -19.64 -2.37 1.61
C GLY A 101 -18.63 -3.43 2.07
N GLY A 102 -17.70 -3.86 1.22
CA GLY A 102 -16.70 -4.88 1.53
C GLY A 102 -15.71 -4.46 2.62
N PRO A 103 -14.97 -5.41 3.22
CA PRO A 103 -14.00 -5.11 4.25
C PRO A 103 -12.85 -4.26 3.71
N LYS A 104 -12.43 -3.26 4.46
CA LYS A 104 -11.41 -2.28 4.08
C LYS A 104 -10.35 -2.11 5.15
N MET A 105 -9.09 -2.05 4.71
CA MET A 105 -7.92 -1.66 5.51
C MET A 105 -7.42 -0.30 5.02
N PHE A 106 -7.03 0.57 5.94
CA PHE A 106 -6.37 1.83 5.58
C PHE A 106 -4.88 1.75 5.87
N GLN A 107 -4.05 2.01 4.88
CA GLN A 107 -2.61 2.12 5.03
C GLN A 107 -2.25 3.56 5.40
N LEU A 108 -1.65 3.71 6.57
CA LEU A 108 -1.25 4.97 7.17
C LEU A 108 0.25 5.20 7.00
N TYR A 109 0.63 6.40 6.60
CA TYR A 109 1.93 6.99 6.89
C TYR A 109 1.78 7.95 8.06
N ILE A 110 2.65 7.86 9.05
CA ILE A 110 2.73 8.87 10.11
C ILE A 110 3.34 10.14 9.53
N HIS A 111 2.73 11.26 9.87
CA HIS A 111 3.18 12.58 9.48
C HIS A 111 3.73 13.33 10.70
N LYS A 112 4.68 14.24 10.49
CA LYS A 112 5.15 15.16 11.55
C LYS A 112 4.01 15.96 12.16
N ASP A 113 3.03 16.32 11.34
CA ASP A 113 1.75 16.86 11.83
C ASP A 113 0.88 15.73 12.38
N GLN A 114 0.91 15.56 13.70
CA GLN A 114 0.11 14.56 14.40
C GLN A 114 -1.39 14.78 14.21
N GLY A 115 -1.83 16.03 14.04
CA GLY A 115 -3.23 16.35 13.78
C GLY A 115 -3.75 15.74 12.48
N LEU A 116 -2.91 15.68 11.43
CA LEU A 116 -3.25 14.99 10.19
C LEU A 116 -3.38 13.48 10.42
N THR A 117 -2.43 12.88 11.12
CA THR A 117 -2.47 11.45 11.47
C THR A 117 -3.75 11.10 12.22
N ASP A 118 -4.08 11.87 13.25
CA ASP A 118 -5.30 11.69 14.05
C ASP A 118 -6.57 11.86 13.24
N ASN A 119 -6.62 12.85 12.37
CA ASN A 119 -7.76 13.09 11.46
C ASN A 119 -7.99 11.88 10.54
N LEU A 120 -6.93 11.33 9.93
CA LEU A 120 -7.05 10.16 9.08
C LEU A 120 -7.58 8.95 9.84
N ILE A 121 -7.11 8.71 11.05
CA ILE A 121 -7.57 7.60 11.91
C ILE A 121 -9.06 7.76 12.23
N GLU A 122 -9.50 8.93 12.65
CA GLU A 122 -10.91 9.18 13.00
C GLU A 122 -11.84 9.06 11.78
N ARG A 123 -11.41 9.55 10.62
CA ARG A 123 -12.17 9.40 9.37
C ARG A 123 -12.32 7.92 8.98
N CYS A 124 -11.26 7.11 9.14
CA CYS A 124 -11.32 5.67 8.89
C CYS A 124 -12.33 4.97 9.82
N LYS A 125 -12.32 5.29 11.12
CA LYS A 125 -13.29 4.76 12.08
C LYS A 125 -14.72 5.11 11.68
N ASN A 126 -14.97 6.38 11.41
CA ASN A 126 -16.29 6.88 11.04
C ASN A 126 -16.79 6.33 9.71
N SER A 127 -15.89 5.91 8.85
CA SER A 127 -16.16 5.31 7.53
C SER A 127 -16.19 3.79 7.54
N GLY A 128 -16.10 3.15 8.72
CA GLY A 128 -16.26 1.70 8.87
C GLY A 128 -15.11 0.85 8.33
N PHE A 129 -13.91 1.40 8.25
CA PHE A 129 -12.72 0.60 7.96
C PHE A 129 -12.48 -0.42 9.08
N LYS A 130 -12.10 -1.64 8.71
CA LYS A 130 -11.99 -2.77 9.63
C LYS A 130 -10.63 -2.88 10.29
N SER A 131 -9.59 -2.45 9.61
CA SER A 131 -8.22 -2.49 10.09
C SER A 131 -7.41 -1.28 9.64
N LEU A 132 -6.36 -0.99 10.38
CA LEU A 132 -5.37 0.03 10.08
C LEU A 132 -4.00 -0.63 9.90
N CYS A 133 -3.25 -0.18 8.89
CA CYS A 133 -1.92 -0.68 8.59
C CYS A 133 -0.90 0.46 8.58
N LEU A 134 0.03 0.48 9.52
CA LEU A 134 1.11 1.46 9.56
C LEU A 134 2.29 0.98 8.72
N THR A 135 2.70 1.78 7.74
CA THR A 135 3.89 1.51 6.93
C THR A 135 5.14 2.07 7.61
N VAL A 136 6.13 1.22 7.85
CA VAL A 136 7.33 1.54 8.63
C VAL A 136 8.64 1.43 7.86
N ASP A 137 8.62 1.04 6.59
CA ASP A 137 9.78 0.86 5.72
C ASP A 137 10.10 2.08 4.83
N THR A 138 9.47 3.22 5.08
CA THR A 138 9.61 4.45 4.28
C THR A 138 10.25 5.59 5.07
N VAL A 139 11.26 5.28 5.88
CA VAL A 139 12.02 6.28 6.66
C VAL A 139 12.66 7.34 5.76
N VAL A 140 13.10 6.90 4.58
CA VAL A 140 13.61 7.74 3.48
C VAL A 140 12.98 7.28 2.17
N ALA A 141 12.91 8.18 1.19
CA ALA A 141 12.44 7.81 -0.14
C ALA A 141 13.44 6.87 -0.82
N GLY A 142 12.96 5.76 -1.39
CA GLY A 142 13.79 4.85 -2.17
C GLY A 142 14.36 5.55 -3.41
N ASN A 143 15.61 5.25 -3.74
CA ASN A 143 16.32 5.81 -4.89
C ASN A 143 15.85 5.13 -6.20
N ARG A 144 14.77 5.61 -6.78
CA ARG A 144 14.22 5.07 -8.03
C ARG A 144 14.87 5.75 -9.23
N GLU A 145 16.06 5.30 -9.61
CA GLU A 145 16.82 5.86 -10.71
C GLU A 145 16.07 5.86 -12.04
N ARG A 146 15.24 4.84 -12.28
CA ARG A 146 14.40 4.74 -13.48
C ARG A 146 13.45 5.93 -13.58
N ASP A 147 12.86 6.40 -12.47
CA ASP A 147 11.98 7.56 -12.45
C ASP A 147 12.75 8.82 -12.87
N HIS A 148 13.96 9.01 -12.37
CA HIS A 148 14.82 10.14 -12.73
C HIS A 148 15.23 10.09 -14.20
N ARG A 149 15.62 8.94 -14.73
CA ARG A 149 16.01 8.76 -16.15
C ARG A 149 14.86 9.04 -17.12
N TRP A 150 13.61 8.77 -16.72
CA TRP A 150 12.43 9.00 -17.54
C TRP A 150 11.71 10.32 -17.23
N GLY A 151 12.28 11.15 -16.35
CA GLY A 151 11.74 12.47 -16.04
C GLY A 151 10.44 12.46 -15.24
N PHE A 152 10.13 11.35 -14.57
CA PHE A 152 9.03 11.29 -13.61
C PHE A 152 9.49 11.92 -12.30
N THR A 153 9.55 13.24 -12.30
CA THR A 153 9.90 14.06 -11.13
C THR A 153 8.64 14.66 -10.53
N THR A 154 8.73 15.15 -9.33
CA THR A 154 7.65 15.89 -8.67
C THR A 154 8.05 17.35 -8.51
N PRO A 155 7.41 18.29 -9.21
CA PRO A 155 6.38 18.08 -10.25
C PRO A 155 6.93 17.43 -11.53
N PRO A 156 6.07 16.76 -12.34
CA PRO A 156 6.50 16.13 -13.58
C PRO A 156 7.07 17.17 -14.56
N LYS A 157 8.27 16.91 -15.09
CA LYS A 157 8.86 17.71 -16.15
C LYS A 157 8.47 17.14 -17.51
N LEU A 158 7.62 17.85 -18.24
CA LEU A 158 7.26 17.46 -19.59
C LEU A 158 8.43 17.76 -20.53
N ASN A 159 8.93 16.72 -21.19
CA ASN A 159 9.90 16.82 -22.27
C ASN A 159 9.30 16.28 -23.56
N LEU A 160 9.98 16.45 -24.69
CA LEU A 160 9.48 16.00 -26.01
C LEU A 160 9.14 14.50 -26.01
N LYS A 161 9.92 13.65 -25.31
CA LYS A 161 9.64 12.21 -25.21
C LYS A 161 8.33 11.94 -24.45
N SER A 162 8.08 12.70 -23.38
CA SER A 162 6.82 12.58 -22.60
C SER A 162 5.62 13.01 -23.46
N ILE A 163 5.75 14.11 -24.21
CA ILE A 163 4.68 14.62 -25.08
C ILE A 163 4.37 13.61 -26.20
N MET A 164 5.40 13.06 -26.86
CA MET A 164 5.21 12.01 -27.86
C MET A 164 4.57 10.74 -27.25
N SER A 165 4.99 10.33 -26.06
CA SER A 165 4.37 9.20 -25.36
C SER A 165 2.89 9.45 -25.10
N PHE A 166 2.50 10.64 -24.65
CA PHE A 166 1.09 10.98 -24.46
C PHE A 166 0.32 10.96 -25.78
N ALA A 167 0.89 11.51 -26.85
CA ALA A 167 0.27 11.48 -28.18
C ALA A 167 0.00 10.05 -28.70
N MET A 168 0.86 9.10 -28.34
CA MET A 168 0.68 7.69 -28.69
C MET A 168 -0.34 6.95 -27.81
N HIS A 169 -0.81 7.56 -26.72
CA HIS A 169 -1.79 6.97 -25.82
C HIS A 169 -3.08 7.84 -25.69
N PRO A 170 -3.78 8.12 -26.82
CA PRO A 170 -4.88 9.09 -26.84
C PRO A 170 -6.05 8.69 -25.91
N LYS A 171 -6.32 7.40 -25.73
CA LYS A 171 -7.37 6.93 -24.82
C LYS A 171 -7.05 7.32 -23.36
N TRP A 172 -5.81 7.16 -22.94
CA TRP A 172 -5.39 7.56 -21.59
C TRP A 172 -5.48 9.08 -21.42
N VAL A 173 -5.00 9.85 -22.39
CA VAL A 173 -5.06 11.32 -22.38
C VAL A 173 -6.50 11.80 -22.29
N PHE A 174 -7.39 11.25 -23.13
CA PHE A 174 -8.80 11.59 -23.12
C PHE A 174 -9.43 11.31 -21.73
N ASN A 175 -9.22 10.12 -21.19
CA ASN A 175 -9.75 9.74 -19.90
C ASN A 175 -9.21 10.67 -18.78
N TYR A 176 -7.92 10.98 -18.80
CA TYR A 176 -7.30 11.86 -17.81
C TYR A 176 -7.85 13.30 -17.85
N LEU A 177 -8.15 13.81 -19.04
CA LEU A 177 -8.65 15.19 -19.24
C LEU A 177 -10.16 15.34 -19.02
N THR A 178 -10.95 14.28 -19.24
CA THR A 178 -12.42 14.33 -19.24
C THR A 178 -13.05 13.87 -17.91
N HIS A 179 -12.28 13.26 -17.03
CA HIS A 179 -12.76 12.79 -15.74
C HIS A 179 -12.24 13.66 -14.58
N GLU A 180 -12.55 13.28 -13.37
CA GLU A 180 -12.13 14.01 -12.16
C GLU A 180 -10.61 14.25 -12.14
N LYS A 181 -10.23 15.46 -11.77
CA LYS A 181 -8.82 15.86 -11.71
C LYS A 181 -8.06 15.00 -10.69
N PHE A 182 -6.82 14.68 -11.04
CA PHE A 182 -5.90 14.02 -10.11
C PHE A 182 -5.68 14.88 -8.85
N GLN A 183 -5.95 14.31 -7.70
CA GLN A 183 -5.60 14.88 -6.40
C GLN A 183 -5.38 13.76 -5.39
N LEU A 184 -4.63 14.03 -4.34
CA LEU A 184 -4.47 13.13 -3.19
C LEU A 184 -5.54 13.48 -2.17
N SER A 185 -6.72 12.88 -2.34
CA SER A 185 -7.98 13.32 -1.73
C SER A 185 -7.97 13.31 -0.20
N ASN A 186 -7.15 12.44 0.43
CA ASN A 186 -7.10 12.33 1.89
C ASN A 186 -6.25 13.40 2.57
N VAL A 187 -5.32 14.03 1.83
CA VAL A 187 -4.39 15.02 2.38
C VAL A 187 -4.49 16.41 1.72
N ALA A 188 -5.23 16.52 0.63
CA ALA A 188 -5.32 17.75 -0.16
C ALA A 188 -5.84 18.97 0.62
N HIS A 189 -6.74 18.77 1.57
CA HIS A 189 -7.32 19.84 2.38
C HIS A 189 -6.40 20.33 3.50
N TRP A 190 -5.32 19.61 3.78
CA TRP A 190 -4.32 19.97 4.79
C TRP A 190 -3.22 20.88 4.24
N THR A 191 -3.12 21.02 2.91
CA THR A 191 -2.13 21.86 2.26
C THR A 191 -2.56 23.32 2.20
N LYS A 192 -1.61 24.25 2.23
CA LYS A 192 -1.89 25.70 2.15
C LYS A 192 -2.62 26.03 0.85
N LYS A 193 -3.77 26.75 0.98
CA LYS A 193 -4.51 27.29 -0.16
C LYS A 193 -3.59 28.20 -1.00
N GLY A 194 -3.39 27.88 -2.28
CA GLY A 194 -2.68 28.74 -3.22
C GLY A 194 -1.48 28.15 -3.96
N SER A 195 -0.99 26.96 -3.59
CA SER A 195 -0.05 26.21 -4.42
C SER A 195 -0.79 25.48 -5.54
N SER A 196 -0.17 25.28 -6.72
CA SER A 196 -0.75 24.37 -7.71
C SER A 196 -0.95 23.01 -7.03
N ILE A 197 -2.19 22.55 -6.97
CA ILE A 197 -2.66 21.51 -6.04
C ILE A 197 -1.72 20.28 -6.03
N ALA A 198 -1.25 19.82 -7.18
CA ALA A 198 -0.36 18.65 -7.23
C ALA A 198 1.07 18.91 -6.70
N LYS A 199 1.64 20.10 -6.95
CA LYS A 199 3.00 20.44 -6.52
C LYS A 199 3.07 20.64 -5.03
N GLY A 200 2.13 21.42 -4.46
CA GLY A 200 2.10 21.72 -3.04
C GLY A 200 1.79 20.48 -2.19
N VAL A 201 0.96 19.57 -2.66
CA VAL A 201 0.64 18.33 -1.93
C VAL A 201 1.84 17.39 -1.86
N MET A 202 2.57 17.20 -2.96
CA MET A 202 3.72 16.30 -2.95
C MET A 202 4.91 16.89 -2.18
N GLU A 203 5.16 18.19 -2.29
CA GLU A 203 6.16 18.87 -1.47
C GLU A 203 5.80 18.76 0.01
N TYR A 204 4.54 19.01 0.38
CA TYR A 204 4.05 18.87 1.74
C TYR A 204 4.25 17.44 2.28
N ILE A 205 3.90 16.43 1.50
CA ILE A 205 4.05 15.03 1.91
C ILE A 205 5.53 14.68 2.14
N ASN A 206 6.42 15.07 1.23
CA ASN A 206 7.85 14.83 1.39
C ASN A 206 8.42 15.50 2.64
N GLU A 207 7.91 16.69 2.98
CA GLU A 207 8.29 17.41 4.21
C GLU A 207 7.72 16.77 5.47
N GLN A 208 6.57 16.09 5.34
CA GLN A 208 5.85 15.48 6.46
C GLN A 208 6.34 14.08 6.82
N TYR A 209 7.13 13.42 5.97
CA TYR A 209 7.76 12.17 6.39
C TYR A 209 8.65 12.41 7.63
N ASP A 210 8.43 11.59 8.64
CA ASP A 210 9.20 11.68 9.87
C ASP A 210 10.25 10.55 9.95
N PRO A 211 11.53 10.87 9.67
CA PRO A 211 12.59 9.88 9.80
C PRO A 211 12.87 9.47 11.25
N ALA A 212 12.33 10.22 12.24
CA ALA A 212 12.43 9.91 13.65
C ALA A 212 11.31 8.99 14.17
N MET A 213 10.42 8.52 13.28
CA MET A 213 9.36 7.58 13.64
C MET A 213 9.91 6.37 14.40
N SER A 214 9.28 6.03 15.50
CA SER A 214 9.72 5.03 16.46
C SER A 214 8.61 4.03 16.84
N TRP A 215 8.95 3.02 17.61
CA TRP A 215 7.99 2.08 18.18
C TRP A 215 6.93 2.75 19.08
N LYS A 216 7.29 3.85 19.74
CA LYS A 216 6.33 4.63 20.55
C LYS A 216 5.23 5.27 19.69
N ASP A 217 5.57 5.64 18.47
CA ASP A 217 4.59 6.18 17.52
C ASP A 217 3.64 5.08 17.03
N ALA A 218 4.16 3.86 16.80
CA ALA A 218 3.34 2.70 16.52
C ALA A 218 2.38 2.35 17.67
N GLU A 219 2.88 2.33 18.92
CA GLU A 219 2.05 2.14 20.12
C GLU A 219 0.96 3.21 20.24
N TYR A 220 1.30 4.46 19.96
CA TYR A 220 0.32 5.56 19.93
C TYR A 220 -0.79 5.29 18.93
N VAL A 221 -0.43 4.92 17.69
CA VAL A 221 -1.39 4.65 16.61
C VAL A 221 -2.28 3.46 16.95
N ILE A 222 -1.73 2.36 17.47
CA ILE A 222 -2.49 1.19 17.95
C ILE A 222 -3.54 1.61 18.96
N LYS A 223 -3.11 2.35 20.00
CA LYS A 223 -3.99 2.83 21.07
C LYS A 223 -5.06 3.78 20.54
N LYS A 224 -4.68 4.67 19.63
CA LYS A 224 -5.61 5.63 19.01
C LYS A 224 -6.62 4.93 18.12
N TRP A 225 -6.20 3.94 17.34
CA TRP A 225 -7.08 3.16 16.47
C TRP A 225 -8.04 2.28 17.27
N GLY A 226 -7.55 1.49 18.20
CA GLY A 226 -8.35 0.66 19.10
C GLY A 226 -9.04 -0.55 18.44
N GLY A 227 -8.62 -0.95 17.26
CA GLY A 227 -9.11 -2.09 16.50
C GLY A 227 -7.95 -2.92 15.91
N PRO A 228 -8.23 -3.88 15.01
CA PRO A 228 -7.20 -4.67 14.36
C PRO A 228 -6.16 -3.78 13.65
N PHE A 229 -4.88 -4.05 13.92
CA PHE A 229 -3.78 -3.21 13.48
C PHE A 229 -2.63 -4.04 12.93
N ALA A 230 -2.04 -3.59 11.83
CA ALA A 230 -0.87 -4.20 11.22
C ALA A 230 0.31 -3.25 11.08
N LEU A 231 1.52 -3.80 11.11
CA LEU A 231 2.75 -3.12 10.68
C LEU A 231 3.17 -3.65 9.30
N LYS A 232 3.35 -2.74 8.31
CA LYS A 232 3.81 -3.07 6.95
C LYS A 232 5.27 -2.67 6.78
N GLY A 233 6.07 -3.62 6.26
CA GLY A 233 7.50 -3.41 6.04
C GLY A 233 8.37 -4.12 7.07
N VAL A 234 7.78 -5.04 7.83
CA VAL A 234 8.51 -5.86 8.81
C VAL A 234 9.19 -7.01 8.10
N MET A 235 10.54 -7.12 8.25
CA MET A 235 11.35 -8.15 7.59
C MET A 235 12.29 -8.86 8.56
N SER A 236 12.51 -8.35 9.78
CA SER A 236 13.35 -9.00 10.79
C SER A 236 12.54 -9.75 11.83
N VAL A 237 13.14 -10.80 12.41
CA VAL A 237 12.53 -11.56 13.53
C VAL A 237 12.38 -10.69 14.76
N GLU A 238 13.35 -9.82 15.02
CA GLU A 238 13.36 -8.91 16.15
C GLU A 238 12.19 -7.94 16.07
N ASP A 239 11.96 -7.34 14.88
CA ASP A 239 10.85 -6.41 14.69
C ASP A 239 9.49 -7.13 14.71
N ALA A 240 9.41 -8.37 14.20
CA ALA A 240 8.22 -9.18 14.30
C ALA A 240 7.85 -9.50 15.77
N LYS A 241 8.84 -9.81 16.62
CA LYS A 241 8.62 -9.99 18.08
C LYS A 241 8.17 -8.70 18.73
N ARG A 242 8.79 -7.58 18.39
CA ARG A 242 8.36 -6.25 18.90
C ARG A 242 6.94 -5.90 18.47
N ALA A 243 6.54 -6.26 17.24
CA ALA A 243 5.16 -6.08 16.80
C ALA A 243 4.17 -6.84 17.70
N VAL A 244 4.51 -8.06 18.12
CA VAL A 244 3.72 -8.80 19.11
C VAL A 244 3.68 -8.07 20.45
N ASP A 245 4.83 -7.60 20.94
CA ASP A 245 4.96 -6.96 22.27
C ASP A 245 4.12 -5.68 22.38
N ILE A 246 4.00 -4.90 21.30
CA ILE A 246 3.16 -3.68 21.24
C ILE A 246 1.68 -3.97 20.96
N GLY A 247 1.28 -5.24 20.78
CA GLY A 247 -0.10 -5.64 20.58
C GLY A 247 -0.61 -5.49 19.13
N ALA A 248 0.25 -5.55 18.13
CA ALA A 248 -0.18 -5.63 16.75
C ALA A 248 -0.95 -6.93 16.47
N SER A 249 -2.02 -6.85 15.69
CA SER A 249 -2.82 -8.03 15.29
C SER A 249 -2.16 -8.80 14.14
N ALA A 250 -1.40 -8.09 13.31
CA ALA A 250 -0.77 -8.66 12.11
C ALA A 250 0.53 -7.93 11.75
N ILE A 251 1.34 -8.57 10.92
CA ILE A 251 2.40 -7.92 10.14
C ILE A 251 2.18 -8.18 8.66
N LEU A 252 2.41 -7.15 7.84
CA LEU A 252 2.60 -7.29 6.40
C LEU A 252 4.10 -7.42 6.16
N LEU A 253 4.50 -8.65 5.83
CA LEU A 253 5.86 -9.01 5.48
C LEU A 253 6.16 -8.44 4.09
N SER A 254 6.94 -7.37 4.04
CA SER A 254 7.08 -6.51 2.86
C SER A 254 8.45 -5.86 2.79
N ASN A 255 9.00 -5.76 1.60
CA ASN A 255 10.12 -4.90 1.24
C ASN A 255 9.66 -3.76 0.30
N HIS A 256 8.39 -3.38 0.39
CA HIS A 256 7.76 -2.33 -0.43
C HIS A 256 7.81 -2.62 -1.93
N GLY A 257 7.70 -3.89 -2.33
CA GLY A 257 7.82 -4.30 -3.73
C GLY A 257 9.19 -4.02 -4.34
N GLY A 258 10.26 -4.01 -3.54
CA GLY A 258 11.62 -3.66 -4.00
C GLY A 258 11.81 -2.19 -4.35
N ARG A 259 11.00 -1.30 -3.82
CA ARG A 259 10.95 0.14 -4.16
C ARG A 259 11.62 1.02 -3.10
N GLN A 260 12.12 0.44 -2.00
CA GLN A 260 12.79 1.12 -0.90
C GLN A 260 14.26 0.67 -0.83
N LEU A 261 14.63 -0.23 0.05
CA LEU A 261 16.00 -0.74 0.18
C LEU A 261 16.26 -1.82 -0.87
N ASP A 262 17.13 -1.55 -1.86
CA ASP A 262 17.60 -2.59 -2.78
C ASP A 262 18.59 -3.53 -2.08
N GLY A 263 18.73 -4.77 -2.58
CA GLY A 263 19.47 -5.82 -1.92
C GLY A 263 18.72 -6.54 -0.79
N SER A 264 17.50 -6.12 -0.44
CA SER A 264 16.66 -6.79 0.55
C SER A 264 16.33 -8.23 0.19
N ARG A 265 16.11 -9.07 1.22
CA ARG A 265 15.54 -10.40 1.05
C ARG A 265 14.10 -10.31 0.56
N SER A 266 13.68 -11.31 -0.23
CA SER A 266 12.26 -11.44 -0.61
C SER A 266 11.40 -11.73 0.62
N PRO A 267 10.19 -11.13 0.73
CA PRO A 267 9.23 -11.51 1.75
C PRO A 267 8.86 -13.00 1.72
N PHE A 268 8.77 -13.59 0.53
CA PHE A 268 8.50 -15.02 0.36
C PHE A 268 9.61 -15.89 1.00
N ASP A 269 10.88 -15.58 0.76
CA ASP A 269 12.00 -16.28 1.38
C ASP A 269 12.09 -16.05 2.91
N GLN A 270 11.56 -14.93 3.39
CA GLN A 270 11.57 -14.58 4.82
C GLN A 270 10.39 -15.18 5.59
N LEU A 271 9.30 -15.53 4.92
CA LEU A 271 8.07 -16.01 5.53
C LEU A 271 8.27 -17.20 6.49
N PRO A 272 8.99 -18.28 6.14
CA PRO A 272 9.17 -19.39 7.08
C PRO A 272 9.84 -18.99 8.39
N VAL A 273 10.88 -18.16 8.31
CA VAL A 273 11.66 -17.70 9.48
C VAL A 273 10.80 -16.85 10.42
N ILE A 274 9.99 -15.96 9.85
CA ILE A 274 9.07 -15.11 10.64
C ILE A 274 7.95 -15.95 11.22
N LYS A 275 7.37 -16.88 10.43
CA LYS A 275 6.32 -17.78 10.89
C LYS A 275 6.76 -18.61 12.10
N ASP A 276 7.96 -19.17 12.04
CA ASP A 276 8.51 -19.97 13.15
C ASP A 276 8.69 -19.14 14.43
N ALA A 277 8.95 -17.84 14.28
CA ALA A 277 9.21 -16.97 15.42
C ALA A 277 7.94 -16.41 16.09
N VAL A 278 6.89 -16.10 15.30
CA VAL A 278 5.72 -15.34 15.78
C VAL A 278 4.38 -15.81 15.20
N GLY A 279 4.35 -16.84 14.36
CA GLY A 279 3.14 -17.23 13.63
C GLY A 279 1.96 -17.71 14.48
N ASP A 280 2.19 -18.05 15.74
CA ASP A 280 1.13 -18.40 16.70
C ASP A 280 0.60 -17.19 17.50
N LYS A 281 1.18 -16.01 17.31
CA LYS A 281 0.92 -14.82 18.13
C LYS A 281 0.26 -13.68 17.35
N LEU A 282 0.43 -13.64 16.05
CA LEU A 282 -0.17 -12.64 15.16
C LEU A 282 -0.36 -13.20 13.75
N GLU A 283 -1.23 -12.56 12.97
CA GLU A 283 -1.42 -12.88 11.56
C GLU A 283 -0.21 -12.41 10.72
N ILE A 284 0.19 -13.23 9.74
CA ILE A 284 1.26 -12.87 8.80
C ILE A 284 0.65 -12.75 7.41
N ILE A 285 0.80 -11.58 6.82
CA ILE A 285 0.31 -11.26 5.48
C ILE A 285 1.53 -11.02 4.59
N LEU A 286 1.61 -11.74 3.48
CA LEU A 286 2.69 -11.61 2.51
C LEU A 286 2.35 -10.51 1.48
N ASP A 287 3.28 -9.56 1.26
CA ASP A 287 3.13 -8.44 0.32
C ASP A 287 4.26 -8.40 -0.72
#